data_1b42e11945b590c7af500c0c1e93922e
#
_entry.id   1b42e11945b590c7af500c0c1e93922e
#
_cell.length_a   1.000
_cell.length_b   1.000
_cell.length_c   1.000
_cell.angle_alpha   90.00
_cell.angle_beta   90.00
_cell.angle_gamma   90.00
#
_symmetry.space_group_name_H-M   'P 1'
#
loop_
_entity.id
_entity.type
_entity.pdbx_description
1 polymer ?
#
loop_
_entity_poly.entity_id
_entity_poly.type
_entity_poly.pdbx_seq_one_letter_code
_entity_poly.pdbx_strand_id
1 'polypeptide(L)'
;MTFGEPSALLEIPLHWDVNDFAQFEFLGYYLNTENPWFSPSPFRTASEARENFMGSFDYCYENVRGGVWNTILHPQCCGRDMKVAWLESLFQHTYEKPEVWFTTMREAAEAYDDDLSDPTPSLSAKMTA
;
A
#
# COMPACT_ATOMS: atom_id res chain seq x y z
N MET A 1 -18.38 11.05 23.17
CA MET A 1 -17.10 11.49 22.62
C MET A 1 -17.42 12.50 21.53
N THR A 2 -17.07 13.75 21.70
CA THR A 2 -17.27 14.79 20.67
C THR A 2 -16.00 14.89 19.87
N PHE A 3 -16.08 14.67 18.58
CA PHE A 3 -14.97 14.94 17.67
C PHE A 3 -14.82 16.47 17.54
N GLY A 4 -13.58 16.93 17.37
CA GLY A 4 -13.30 18.35 17.10
C GLY A 4 -13.88 18.82 15.76
N GLU A 5 -13.64 20.07 15.44
CA GLU A 5 -14.00 20.61 14.13
C GLU A 5 -13.25 19.88 13.02
N PRO A 6 -13.87 19.64 11.84
CA PRO A 6 -13.20 19.05 10.69
C PRO A 6 -11.93 19.81 10.33
N SER A 7 -10.86 19.09 10.06
CA SER A 7 -9.60 19.67 9.58
C SER A 7 -9.45 19.43 8.09
N ALA A 8 -8.62 20.25 7.43
CA ALA A 8 -8.26 20.06 6.02
C ALA A 8 -7.14 19.02 5.83
N LEU A 9 -6.84 18.22 6.87
CA LEU A 9 -5.85 17.16 6.79
C LEU A 9 -6.47 15.90 6.16
N LEU A 10 -5.82 15.38 5.14
CA LEU A 10 -6.11 14.09 4.55
C LEU A 10 -5.13 13.06 5.08
N GLU A 11 -5.64 11.99 5.64
CA GLU A 11 -4.84 10.83 6.07
C GLU A 11 -4.92 9.73 5.01
N ILE A 12 -3.77 9.32 4.49
CA ILE A 12 -3.63 8.15 3.62
C ILE A 12 -2.99 7.03 4.46
N PRO A 13 -3.76 6.02 4.89
CA PRO A 13 -3.26 5.00 5.80
C PRO A 13 -2.22 4.10 5.13
N LEU A 14 -1.24 3.66 5.92
CA LEU A 14 -0.24 2.68 5.55
C LEU A 14 -0.52 1.36 6.27
N HIS A 15 -0.33 0.25 5.58
CA HIS A 15 -0.53 -1.08 6.13
C HIS A 15 0.79 -1.83 6.30
N TRP A 16 0.95 -2.51 7.43
CA TRP A 16 2.14 -3.31 7.73
C TRP A 16 2.29 -4.53 6.84
N ASP A 17 1.20 -5.10 6.36
CA ASP A 17 1.18 -6.28 5.49
C ASP A 17 1.70 -6.00 4.08
N VAL A 18 1.70 -4.74 3.64
CA VAL A 18 2.29 -4.28 2.38
C VAL A 18 3.52 -3.40 2.61
N ASN A 19 4.29 -3.73 3.63
CA ASN A 19 5.57 -3.13 3.96
C ASN A 19 6.69 -4.18 3.79
N ASP A 20 7.63 -3.95 2.90
CA ASP A 20 8.71 -4.88 2.58
C ASP A 20 9.61 -5.17 3.79
N PHE A 21 9.87 -4.17 4.63
CA PHE A 21 10.64 -4.34 5.85
C PHE A 21 9.95 -5.33 6.81
N ALA A 22 8.64 -5.20 6.99
CA ALA A 22 7.87 -6.10 7.82
C ALA A 22 7.87 -7.55 7.29
N GLN A 23 7.96 -7.72 5.97
CA GLN A 23 7.98 -9.04 5.33
C GLN A 23 9.37 -9.69 5.37
N PHE A 24 10.44 -8.92 5.21
CA PHE A 24 11.77 -9.46 4.95
C PHE A 24 12.79 -9.23 6.07
N GLU A 25 12.65 -8.19 6.90
CA GLU A 25 13.73 -7.75 7.81
C GLU A 25 13.26 -7.59 9.28
N PHE A 26 11.98 -7.72 9.56
CA PHE A 26 11.41 -7.35 10.85
C PHE A 26 11.94 -8.15 12.06
N LEU A 27 12.50 -9.32 11.81
CA LEU A 27 12.94 -10.24 12.86
C LEU A 27 14.05 -9.69 13.75
N GLY A 28 15.00 -8.93 13.18
CA GLY A 28 16.19 -8.48 13.89
C GLY A 28 15.95 -7.46 14.98
N TYR A 29 14.89 -6.70 14.89
CA TYR A 29 14.63 -5.58 15.80
C TYR A 29 13.94 -6.01 17.10
N TYR A 30 13.19 -7.11 17.08
CA TYR A 30 12.32 -7.56 18.18
C TYR A 30 12.79 -8.79 18.95
N LEU A 31 13.89 -9.40 18.56
CA LEU A 31 14.48 -10.53 19.29
C LEU A 31 14.92 -10.20 20.72
N ASN A 32 14.95 -8.92 21.05
CA ASN A 32 15.38 -8.42 22.38
C ASN A 32 14.21 -7.95 23.26
N THR A 33 12.96 -8.16 22.87
CA THR A 33 11.83 -7.77 23.71
C THR A 33 11.38 -8.94 24.60
N GLU A 34 11.27 -8.71 25.87
CA GLU A 34 10.67 -9.64 26.86
C GLU A 34 9.15 -9.80 26.64
N ASN A 35 8.62 -9.33 25.51
CA ASN A 35 7.18 -9.35 25.23
C ASN A 35 6.80 -10.62 24.46
N PRO A 36 6.17 -11.62 25.13
CA PRO A 36 5.82 -12.90 24.53
C PRO A 36 4.73 -12.81 23.45
N TRP A 37 4.10 -11.65 23.27
CA TRP A 37 3.04 -11.42 22.27
C TRP A 37 3.59 -11.03 20.90
N PHE A 38 4.85 -10.66 20.81
CA PHE A 38 5.53 -10.45 19.55
C PHE A 38 6.27 -11.73 19.15
N SER A 39 5.55 -12.62 18.49
CA SER A 39 6.22 -13.66 17.74
C SER A 39 6.96 -13.01 16.59
N PRO A 40 8.27 -13.17 16.46
CA PRO A 40 8.99 -12.67 15.32
C PRO A 40 8.38 -13.29 14.06
N SER A 41 7.91 -12.45 13.15
CA SER A 41 7.47 -12.93 11.85
C SER A 41 8.65 -13.64 11.20
N PRO A 42 8.52 -14.93 10.83
CA PRO A 42 9.59 -15.58 10.10
C PRO A 42 9.86 -14.81 8.82
N PHE A 43 11.12 -14.75 8.41
CA PHE A 43 11.48 -14.18 7.12
C PHE A 43 10.60 -14.81 6.03
N ARG A 44 9.83 -13.99 5.36
CA ARG A 44 9.02 -14.47 4.26
C ARG A 44 9.88 -14.71 3.03
N THR A 45 9.50 -15.70 2.28
CA THR A 45 10.05 -15.90 0.95
C THR A 45 9.54 -14.82 0.00
N ALA A 46 10.24 -14.59 -1.09
CA ALA A 46 9.77 -13.66 -2.13
C ALA A 46 8.39 -14.07 -2.68
N SER A 47 8.08 -15.38 -2.72
CA SER A 47 6.78 -15.88 -3.14
C SER A 47 5.65 -15.52 -2.18
N GLU A 48 5.86 -15.71 -0.88
CA GLU A 48 4.87 -15.34 0.15
C GLU A 48 4.62 -13.82 0.19
N ALA A 49 5.69 -13.04 0.10
CA ALA A 49 5.54 -11.59 0.00
C ALA A 49 4.79 -11.19 -1.28
N ARG A 50 5.07 -11.85 -2.41
CA ARG A 50 4.36 -11.62 -3.66
C ARG A 50 2.86 -11.88 -3.52
N GLU A 51 2.46 -13.01 -2.98
CA GLU A 51 1.05 -13.34 -2.74
C GLU A 51 0.36 -12.28 -1.89
N ASN A 52 1.03 -11.83 -0.83
CA ASN A 52 0.49 -10.84 0.08
C ASN A 52 0.29 -9.47 -0.60
N PHE A 53 1.31 -8.98 -1.28
CA PHE A 53 1.25 -7.67 -1.94
C PHE A 53 0.28 -7.66 -3.13
N MET A 54 0.36 -8.68 -3.99
CA MET A 54 -0.53 -8.80 -5.14
C MET A 54 -1.97 -9.03 -4.72
N GLY A 55 -2.21 -9.90 -3.73
CA GLY A 55 -3.55 -10.16 -3.22
C GLY A 55 -4.18 -8.92 -2.57
N SER A 56 -3.39 -8.13 -1.83
CA SER A 56 -3.85 -6.86 -1.26
C SER A 56 -4.20 -5.84 -2.36
N PHE A 57 -3.36 -5.74 -3.39
CA PHE A 57 -3.62 -4.88 -4.53
C PHE A 57 -4.86 -5.33 -5.30
N ASP A 58 -4.95 -6.61 -5.67
CA ASP A 58 -6.08 -7.16 -6.41
C ASP A 58 -7.40 -6.97 -5.65
N TYR A 59 -7.38 -7.16 -4.32
CA TYR A 59 -8.57 -6.90 -3.51
C TYR A 59 -9.01 -5.43 -3.59
N CYS A 60 -8.06 -4.50 -3.48
CA CYS A 60 -8.35 -3.07 -3.61
C CYS A 60 -8.91 -2.75 -5.00
N TYR A 61 -8.26 -3.24 -6.04
CA TYR A 61 -8.64 -3.03 -7.43
C TYR A 61 -10.06 -3.55 -7.74
N GLU A 62 -10.38 -4.74 -7.27
CA GLU A 62 -11.66 -5.41 -7.59
C GLU A 62 -12.83 -4.95 -6.71
N ASN A 63 -12.57 -4.54 -5.48
CA ASN A 63 -13.61 -4.35 -4.48
C ASN A 63 -13.75 -2.93 -3.97
N VAL A 64 -12.74 -2.06 -4.18
CA VAL A 64 -12.75 -0.70 -3.62
C VAL A 64 -12.72 0.31 -4.77
N ARG A 65 -13.90 0.76 -5.15
CA ARG A 65 -14.03 1.77 -6.21
C ARG A 65 -13.34 3.07 -5.82
N GLY A 66 -12.43 3.57 -6.66
CA GLY A 66 -11.62 4.74 -6.37
C GLY A 66 -10.64 4.53 -5.21
N GLY A 67 -10.33 3.28 -4.89
CA GLY A 67 -9.42 2.93 -3.83
C GLY A 67 -8.00 3.40 -4.07
N VAL A 68 -7.33 3.81 -3.00
CA VAL A 68 -5.90 4.11 -3.00
C VAL A 68 -5.16 2.95 -2.37
N TRP A 69 -4.36 2.26 -3.18
CA TRP A 69 -3.45 1.24 -2.67
C TRP A 69 -2.04 1.81 -2.60
N ASN A 70 -1.45 1.80 -1.41
CA ASN A 70 -0.09 2.24 -1.20
C ASN A 70 0.76 1.15 -0.57
N THR A 71 2.05 1.20 -0.80
CA THR A 71 3.02 0.26 -0.23
C THR A 71 4.25 1.00 0.28
N ILE A 72 4.90 0.41 1.28
CA ILE A 72 6.16 0.92 1.81
C ILE A 72 7.28 0.04 1.30
N LEU A 73 8.23 0.65 0.61
CA LEU A 73 9.40 -0.01 0.04
C LEU A 73 10.68 0.66 0.53
N HIS A 74 11.62 -0.16 0.99
CA HIS A 74 12.92 0.29 1.46
C HIS A 74 14.00 -0.21 0.49
N PRO A 75 14.74 0.68 -0.18
CA PRO A 75 15.77 0.28 -1.15
C PRO A 75 16.79 -0.72 -0.59
N GLN A 76 17.17 -0.57 0.68
CA GLN A 76 18.07 -1.50 1.35
C GLN A 76 17.45 -2.88 1.63
N CYS A 77 16.12 -2.98 1.62
CA CYS A 77 15.40 -4.22 1.84
C CYS A 77 15.06 -4.92 0.53
N CYS A 78 14.26 -4.29 -0.33
CA CYS A 78 13.79 -4.88 -1.58
C CYS A 78 14.72 -4.66 -2.78
N GLY A 79 15.69 -3.74 -2.69
CA GLY A 79 16.59 -3.37 -3.80
C GLY A 79 17.77 -4.31 -4.00
N ARG A 80 17.72 -5.57 -3.55
CA ARG A 80 18.81 -6.54 -3.65
C ARG A 80 18.32 -7.96 -3.89
N ASP A 81 19.18 -8.77 -4.49
CA ASP A 81 18.97 -10.21 -4.72
C ASP A 81 17.68 -10.53 -5.49
N MET A 82 17.09 -11.66 -5.20
CA MET A 82 15.81 -12.10 -5.76
C MET A 82 14.64 -11.15 -5.45
N LYS A 83 14.81 -10.26 -4.47
CA LYS A 83 13.79 -9.29 -4.10
C LYS A 83 13.59 -8.23 -5.18
N VAL A 84 14.61 -7.92 -5.98
CA VAL A 84 14.45 -7.05 -7.15
C VAL A 84 13.51 -7.68 -8.18
N ALA A 85 13.68 -8.96 -8.47
CA ALA A 85 12.79 -9.67 -9.40
C ALA A 85 11.35 -9.78 -8.86
N TRP A 86 11.19 -9.92 -7.53
CA TRP A 86 9.90 -9.83 -6.88
C TRP A 86 9.26 -8.46 -7.10
N LEU A 87 10.04 -7.38 -6.88
CA LEU A 87 9.56 -6.01 -7.04
C LEU A 87 9.16 -5.72 -8.49
N GLU A 88 9.96 -6.15 -9.45
CA GLU A 88 9.62 -6.07 -10.88
C GLU A 88 8.29 -6.77 -11.18
N SER A 89 8.11 -7.99 -10.67
CA SER A 89 6.87 -8.75 -10.88
C SER A 89 5.65 -8.07 -10.25
N LEU A 90 5.82 -7.40 -9.12
CA LEU A 90 4.75 -6.62 -8.48
C LEU A 90 4.36 -5.42 -9.35
N PHE A 91 5.33 -4.64 -9.80
CA PHE A 91 5.06 -3.48 -10.66
C PHE A 91 4.47 -3.90 -12.01
N GLN A 92 4.95 -4.98 -12.62
CA GLN A 92 4.37 -5.49 -13.84
C GLN A 92 2.92 -5.90 -13.64
N HIS A 93 2.61 -6.64 -12.57
CA HIS A 93 1.25 -7.05 -12.25
C HIS A 93 0.29 -5.87 -12.09
N THR A 94 0.72 -4.85 -11.36
CA THR A 94 -0.11 -3.66 -11.13
C THR A 94 -0.22 -2.78 -12.36
N TYR A 95 0.85 -2.66 -13.16
CA TYR A 95 0.87 -1.86 -14.38
C TYR A 95 0.02 -2.43 -15.51
N GLU A 96 -0.13 -3.75 -15.57
CA GLU A 96 -0.94 -4.43 -16.59
C GLU A 96 -2.46 -4.30 -16.36
N LYS A 97 -2.87 -3.81 -15.18
CA LYS A 97 -4.30 -3.62 -14.89
C LYS A 97 -4.80 -2.33 -15.54
N PRO A 98 -5.90 -2.39 -16.31
CA PRO A 98 -6.51 -1.18 -16.89
C PRO A 98 -6.96 -0.21 -15.79
N GLU A 99 -6.97 1.07 -16.12
CA GLU A 99 -7.46 2.14 -15.23
C GLU A 99 -6.69 2.32 -13.92
N VAL A 100 -5.53 1.71 -13.76
CA VAL A 100 -4.64 1.94 -12.63
C VAL A 100 -3.82 3.20 -12.88
N TRP A 101 -3.95 4.15 -11.98
CA TRP A 101 -3.21 5.39 -12.01
C TRP A 101 -2.03 5.33 -11.03
N PHE A 102 -0.81 5.25 -11.55
CA PHE A 102 0.41 5.40 -10.77
C PHE A 102 0.66 6.87 -10.50
N THR A 103 0.62 7.24 -9.25
CA THR A 103 0.66 8.64 -8.84
C THR A 103 1.45 8.84 -7.56
N THR A 104 1.76 10.07 -7.24
CA THR A 104 2.31 10.45 -5.94
C THR A 104 1.19 10.60 -4.91
N MET A 105 1.54 10.47 -3.62
CA MET A 105 0.59 10.76 -2.53
C MET A 105 -0.02 12.16 -2.62
N ARG A 106 0.76 13.13 -3.12
CA ARG A 106 0.28 14.50 -3.33
C ARG A 106 -0.82 14.54 -4.38
N GLU A 107 -0.58 13.98 -5.54
CA GLU A 107 -1.56 13.96 -6.63
C GLU A 107 -2.81 13.17 -6.26
N ALA A 108 -2.66 12.07 -5.53
CA ALA A 108 -3.79 11.32 -4.99
C ALA A 108 -4.62 12.18 -4.01
N ALA A 109 -3.96 12.93 -3.13
CA ALA A 109 -4.64 13.83 -2.20
C ALA A 109 -5.36 14.99 -2.91
N GLU A 110 -4.73 15.59 -3.92
CA GLU A 110 -5.31 16.66 -4.73
C GLU A 110 -6.55 16.16 -5.50
N ALA A 111 -6.49 14.97 -6.08
CA ALA A 111 -7.62 14.36 -6.76
C ALA A 111 -8.79 14.04 -5.82
N TYR A 112 -8.50 13.66 -4.58
CA TYR A 112 -9.51 13.41 -3.54
C TYR A 112 -10.21 14.71 -3.09
N ASP A 113 -9.46 15.79 -2.94
CA ASP A 113 -10.00 17.10 -2.55
C ASP A 113 -10.91 17.68 -3.64
N ASP A 114 -10.54 17.52 -4.89
CA ASP A 114 -11.36 17.88 -6.05
C ASP A 114 -12.70 17.12 -6.06
N ASP A 115 -12.69 15.82 -5.72
CA ASP A 115 -13.89 14.98 -5.67
C ASP A 115 -14.82 15.39 -4.52
N LEU A 116 -14.28 15.76 -3.36
CA LEU A 116 -15.05 16.27 -2.23
C LEU A 116 -15.70 17.64 -2.52
N SER A 117 -15.10 18.43 -3.41
CA SER A 117 -15.62 19.75 -3.79
C SER A 117 -16.75 19.67 -4.81
N ASP A 118 -16.91 18.53 -5.50
CA ASP A 118 -18.01 18.25 -6.43
C ASP A 118 -19.15 17.53 -5.69
N PRO A 119 -20.35 18.14 -5.54
CA PRO A 119 -21.49 17.48 -4.89
C PRO A 119 -22.03 16.26 -5.67
N THR A 120 -21.46 15.95 -6.83
CA THR A 120 -21.77 14.76 -7.62
C THR A 120 -20.61 13.76 -7.50
N PRO A 121 -20.54 12.88 -6.49
CA PRO A 121 -19.39 12.03 -6.29
C PRO A 121 -19.23 11.05 -7.45
N SER A 122 -18.20 11.25 -8.25
CA SER A 122 -17.79 10.25 -9.22
C SER A 122 -16.28 10.26 -9.43
N LEU A 123 -15.56 9.63 -8.50
CA LEU A 123 -14.23 9.09 -8.78
C LEU A 123 -14.22 8.22 -10.06
N SER A 124 -15.38 7.70 -10.47
CA SER A 124 -15.54 6.90 -11.68
C SER A 124 -15.45 7.68 -13.00
N ALA A 125 -15.60 8.99 -12.99
CA ALA A 125 -15.59 9.77 -14.23
C ALA A 125 -14.18 10.19 -14.67
N LYS A 126 -13.21 10.23 -13.73
CA LYS A 126 -11.81 10.59 -14.05
C LYS A 126 -10.95 9.38 -14.46
N MET A 127 -11.43 8.14 -14.23
CA MET A 127 -10.73 6.92 -14.63
C MET A 127 -11.09 6.44 -16.05
N THR A 128 -11.92 7.16 -16.78
CA THR A 128 -12.36 6.83 -18.16
C THR A 128 -11.90 7.84 -19.21
N ALA A 129 -10.91 8.67 -18.89
CA ALA A 129 -10.35 9.63 -19.87
C ALA A 129 -8.92 9.29 -20.25
#